data_685ebc686895797e16029a0e69c3bafb
#
_entry.id   685ebc686895797e16029a0e69c3bafb
#
_cell.length_a   1.000
_cell.length_b   1.000
_cell.length_c   1.000
_cell.angle_alpha   90.00
_cell.angle_beta   90.00
_cell.angle_gamma   90.00
#
_symmetry.space_group_name_H-M   'P 1'
#
loop_
_entity.id
_entity.type
_entity.pdbx_description
1 polymer ?
#
loop_
_entity_poly.entity_id
_entity_poly.type
_entity_poly.pdbx_seq_one_letter_code
_entity_poly.pdbx_strand_id
1 'polypeptide(L)'
;YGVLPEYDIITRSVKIQNQGNEKIYLEKAASACLDFLWGDYDLISFYGRHTMERNFQRTPVEHGMQLMGSRRGTSSHQYNPFMILCDRKTTETTGSCYGMLFVYSGGFRMEAEKDQFNQTRAIMGLQSEKFRYPLMPGEEFIVPETVLTYSAGGFEQLSHNLPTSLLADNLQF
;
A
#
# COMPACT_ATOMS: atom_id res chain seq x y z
N TYR A 1 5.13 -13.11 6.88
CA TYR A 1 4.42 -12.20 7.79
C TYR A 1 5.25 -11.95 9.03
N GLY A 2 5.34 -10.68 9.47
CA GLY A 2 5.79 -10.26 10.79
C GLY A 2 4.60 -9.69 11.57
N VAL A 3 4.59 -9.82 12.88
CA VAL A 3 3.55 -9.27 13.75
C VAL A 3 4.21 -8.49 14.87
N LEU A 4 3.82 -7.25 15.06
CA LEU A 4 4.29 -6.33 16.09
C LEU A 4 3.08 -5.91 16.94
N PRO A 5 2.68 -6.75 17.93
CA PRO A 5 1.42 -6.54 18.65
C PRO A 5 1.41 -5.24 19.47
N GLU A 6 2.56 -4.78 19.93
CA GLU A 6 2.72 -3.54 20.69
C GLU A 6 2.37 -2.27 19.89
N TYR A 7 2.32 -2.38 18.55
CA TYR A 7 2.00 -1.28 17.62
C TYR A 7 0.77 -1.54 16.77
N ASP A 8 0.06 -2.65 16.97
CA ASP A 8 -1.03 -3.10 16.09
C ASP A 8 -0.61 -3.17 14.60
N ILE A 9 0.60 -3.69 14.36
CA ILE A 9 1.20 -3.76 13.03
C ILE A 9 1.36 -5.22 12.59
N ILE A 10 1.05 -5.46 11.32
CA ILE A 10 1.41 -6.67 10.58
C ILE A 10 2.28 -6.25 9.40
N THR A 11 3.44 -6.90 9.25
CA THR A 11 4.26 -6.71 8.06
C THR A 11 4.12 -7.90 7.12
N ARG A 12 4.21 -7.64 5.82
CA ARG A 12 4.13 -8.66 4.79
C ARG A 12 5.11 -8.39 3.66
N SER A 13 5.94 -9.37 3.36
CA SER A 13 6.75 -9.43 2.14
C SER A 13 6.41 -10.69 1.34
N VAL A 14 6.74 -10.71 0.06
CA VAL A 14 6.52 -11.86 -0.82
C VAL A 14 7.85 -12.24 -1.46
N LYS A 15 8.21 -13.52 -1.35
CA LYS A 15 9.33 -14.10 -2.04
C LYS A 15 8.81 -14.97 -3.19
N ILE A 16 9.30 -14.72 -4.39
CA ILE A 16 8.97 -15.46 -5.60
C ILE A 16 10.22 -16.22 -6.03
N GLN A 17 10.12 -17.54 -6.16
CA GLN A 17 11.24 -18.39 -6.58
C GLN A 17 10.86 -19.13 -7.86
N ASN A 18 11.75 -19.12 -8.85
CA ASN A 18 11.61 -19.93 -10.04
C ASN A 18 12.16 -21.34 -9.79
N GLN A 19 11.28 -22.28 -9.51
CA GLN A 19 11.63 -23.71 -9.33
C GLN A 19 11.54 -24.53 -10.62
N GLY A 20 11.24 -23.87 -11.74
CA GLY A 20 11.18 -24.51 -13.05
C GLY A 20 12.55 -24.62 -13.69
N ASN A 21 12.58 -25.13 -14.93
CA ASN A 21 13.79 -25.32 -15.74
C ASN A 21 13.97 -24.21 -16.80
N GLU A 22 13.02 -23.30 -16.92
CA GLU A 22 13.01 -22.24 -17.91
C GLU A 22 12.94 -20.85 -17.25
N LYS A 23 13.45 -19.85 -17.95
CA LYS A 23 13.33 -18.46 -17.56
C LYS A 23 11.87 -18.03 -17.62
N ILE A 24 11.38 -17.41 -16.53
CA ILE A 24 10.07 -16.75 -16.47
C ILE A 24 10.23 -15.23 -16.37
N TYR A 25 9.13 -14.50 -16.60
CA TYR A 25 9.10 -13.05 -16.42
C TYR A 25 8.05 -12.68 -15.39
N LEU A 26 8.45 -11.83 -14.44
CA LEU A 26 7.51 -11.21 -13.52
C LEU A 26 7.04 -9.89 -14.16
N GLU A 27 5.74 -9.75 -14.35
CA GLU A 27 5.12 -8.55 -14.94
C GLU A 27 4.38 -7.71 -13.90
N LYS A 28 4.08 -8.30 -12.74
CA LYS A 28 3.52 -7.61 -11.56
C LYS A 28 4.06 -8.25 -10.29
N ALA A 29 4.47 -7.44 -9.32
CA ALA A 29 4.93 -7.89 -8.02
C ALA A 29 4.34 -7.00 -6.92
N ALA A 30 3.50 -7.58 -6.08
CA ALA A 30 2.83 -6.89 -4.98
C ALA A 30 3.05 -7.67 -3.68
N SER A 31 3.29 -6.95 -2.59
CA SER A 31 3.46 -7.55 -1.25
C SER A 31 2.19 -7.52 -0.42
N ALA A 32 1.20 -6.68 -0.76
CA ALA A 32 -0.09 -6.69 -0.11
C ALA A 32 -1.22 -6.83 -1.12
N CYS A 33 -2.21 -7.65 -0.75
CA CYS A 33 -3.51 -7.76 -1.40
C CYS A 33 -4.51 -8.09 -0.30
N LEU A 34 -5.45 -7.17 -0.04
CA LEU A 34 -6.49 -7.29 0.97
C LEU A 34 -7.85 -7.24 0.29
N ASP A 35 -8.71 -8.19 0.63
CA ASP A 35 -10.09 -8.26 0.15
C ASP A 35 -11.06 -7.93 1.30
N PHE A 36 -11.93 -6.96 1.05
CA PHE A 36 -13.00 -6.54 1.93
C PHE A 36 -14.33 -6.98 1.31
N LEU A 37 -14.98 -7.96 1.92
CA LEU A 37 -16.16 -8.61 1.34
C LEU A 37 -17.41 -7.73 1.39
N TRP A 38 -17.44 -6.73 2.27
CA TRP A 38 -18.55 -5.79 2.47
C TRP A 38 -18.03 -4.48 3.04
N GLY A 39 -18.82 -3.44 2.87
CA GLY A 39 -18.53 -2.11 3.33
C GLY A 39 -18.39 -1.11 2.18
N ASP A 40 -18.66 0.14 2.49
CA ASP A 40 -18.40 1.27 1.61
C ASP A 40 -17.20 2.04 2.16
N TYR A 41 -16.16 2.11 1.37
CA TYR A 41 -14.88 2.71 1.77
C TYR A 41 -14.60 4.01 1.03
N ASP A 42 -13.88 4.87 1.73
CA ASP A 42 -13.12 5.95 1.13
C ASP A 42 -11.64 5.58 1.11
N LEU A 43 -10.97 5.98 0.04
CA LEU A 43 -9.53 5.86 -0.13
C LEU A 43 -8.88 7.19 0.16
N ILE A 44 -7.89 7.19 1.08
CA ILE A 44 -7.05 8.34 1.37
C ILE A 44 -5.67 8.10 0.80
N SER A 45 -5.17 9.07 0.06
CA SER A 45 -3.82 9.12 -0.47
C SER A 45 -3.15 10.44 -0.13
N PHE A 46 -1.84 10.43 -0.13
CA PHE A 46 -1.02 11.59 0.21
C PHE A 46 -0.22 12.06 -0.99
N TYR A 47 -0.25 13.36 -1.22
CA TYR A 47 0.46 14.01 -2.31
C TYR A 47 1.03 15.34 -1.85
N GLY A 48 1.93 15.91 -2.64
CA GLY A 48 2.48 17.21 -2.31
C GLY A 48 3.52 17.70 -3.30
N ARG A 49 4.12 18.80 -2.92
CA ARG A 49 5.27 19.41 -3.59
C ARG A 49 6.11 20.12 -2.55
N HIS A 50 7.29 20.58 -2.94
CA HIS A 50 8.12 21.42 -2.07
C HIS A 50 7.30 22.58 -1.49
N THR A 51 7.36 22.78 -0.18
CA THR A 51 6.58 23.75 0.63
C THR A 51 5.08 23.45 0.79
N MET A 52 4.59 22.39 0.20
CA MET A 52 3.20 21.92 0.34
C MET A 52 3.16 20.38 0.38
N GLU A 53 3.92 19.82 1.31
CA GLU A 53 4.02 18.37 1.50
C GLU A 53 2.82 17.84 2.29
N ARG A 54 2.54 16.53 2.10
CA ARG A 54 1.55 15.76 2.86
C ARG A 54 0.12 16.29 2.79
N ASN A 55 -0.29 16.85 1.67
CA ASN A 55 -1.71 17.05 1.43
C ASN A 55 -2.37 15.68 1.34
N PHE A 56 -3.56 15.53 1.91
CA PHE A 56 -4.32 14.32 1.73
C PHE A 56 -5.50 14.53 0.79
N GLN A 57 -5.83 13.50 0.05
CA GLN A 57 -7.04 13.43 -0.76
C GLN A 57 -7.87 12.25 -0.28
N ARG A 58 -9.14 12.50 0.03
CA ARG A 58 -10.13 11.48 0.38
C ARG A 58 -11.11 11.33 -0.77
N THR A 59 -11.22 10.12 -1.31
CA THR A 59 -12.04 9.83 -2.49
C THR A 59 -12.87 8.57 -2.24
N PRO A 60 -14.18 8.56 -2.48
CA PRO A 60 -14.99 7.35 -2.40
C PRO A 60 -14.46 6.26 -3.34
N VAL A 61 -14.41 5.02 -2.85
CA VAL A 61 -14.13 3.86 -3.70
C VAL A 61 -15.42 3.49 -4.42
N GLU A 62 -15.48 3.79 -5.70
CA GLU A 62 -16.59 3.48 -6.59
C GLU A 62 -16.23 2.29 -7.49
N HIS A 63 -17.21 1.76 -8.25
CA HIS A 63 -16.98 0.65 -9.18
C HIS A 63 -15.85 0.96 -10.16
N GLY A 64 -14.98 -0.02 -10.34
CA GLY A 64 -13.77 0.10 -11.15
C GLY A 64 -12.53 0.26 -10.28
N MET A 65 -11.44 0.69 -10.90
CA MET A 65 -10.12 0.76 -10.29
C MET A 65 -9.66 2.20 -10.07
N GLN A 66 -9.29 2.52 -8.85
CA GLN A 66 -8.56 3.75 -8.51
C GLN A 66 -7.09 3.40 -8.35
N LEU A 67 -6.23 4.17 -9.01
CA LEU A 67 -4.81 3.91 -9.09
C LEU A 67 -4.02 5.13 -8.65
N MET A 68 -3.02 4.88 -7.80
CA MET A 68 -2.02 5.87 -7.38
C MET A 68 -0.64 5.25 -7.39
N GLY A 69 0.39 6.07 -7.58
CA GLY A 69 1.75 5.57 -7.55
C GLY A 69 2.75 6.51 -8.19
N SER A 70 4.01 6.13 -8.13
CA SER A 70 5.10 6.85 -8.78
C SER A 70 5.65 6.03 -9.95
N ARG A 71 5.74 6.68 -11.12
CA ARG A 71 6.36 6.14 -12.34
C ARG A 71 7.77 6.67 -12.56
N ARG A 72 8.27 7.50 -11.63
CA ARG A 72 9.56 8.19 -11.78
C ARG A 72 10.77 7.34 -11.35
N GLY A 73 10.52 6.09 -10.92
CA GLY A 73 11.57 5.23 -10.37
C GLY A 73 11.93 5.53 -8.93
N THR A 74 11.36 6.58 -8.34
CA THR A 74 11.51 6.94 -6.92
C THR A 74 10.17 7.29 -6.30
N SER A 75 9.98 6.99 -5.03
CA SER A 75 8.96 7.65 -4.21
C SER A 75 9.42 9.10 -3.93
N SER A 76 8.49 10.01 -3.75
CA SER A 76 8.81 11.43 -3.53
C SER A 76 7.69 12.12 -2.76
N HIS A 77 7.90 13.37 -2.35
CA HIS A 77 6.83 14.21 -1.78
C HIS A 77 5.60 14.35 -2.68
N GLN A 78 5.75 14.09 -3.98
CA GLN A 78 4.65 14.17 -4.93
C GLN A 78 3.61 13.09 -4.69
N TYR A 79 4.05 11.85 -4.40
CA TYR A 79 3.20 10.72 -4.03
C TYR A 79 3.90 9.88 -2.98
N ASN A 80 3.27 9.74 -1.83
CA ASN A 80 3.78 8.93 -0.75
C ASN A 80 3.33 7.48 -0.93
N PRO A 81 4.19 6.48 -0.63
CA PRO A 81 3.84 5.06 -0.70
C PRO A 81 2.97 4.63 0.49
N PHE A 82 1.94 5.41 0.80
CA PHE A 82 1.03 5.21 1.91
C PHE A 82 -0.41 5.50 1.49
N MET A 83 -1.31 4.60 1.82
CA MET A 83 -2.73 4.79 1.64
C MET A 83 -3.52 4.31 2.85
N ILE A 84 -4.72 4.86 3.03
CA ILE A 84 -5.68 4.42 4.03
C ILE A 84 -7.00 4.10 3.34
N LEU A 85 -7.55 2.92 3.63
CA LEU A 85 -8.97 2.63 3.41
C LEU A 85 -9.71 2.87 4.71
N CYS A 86 -10.82 3.59 4.66
CA CYS A 86 -11.64 3.85 5.85
C CYS A 86 -13.12 3.80 5.53
N ASP A 87 -13.95 3.52 6.53
CA ASP A 87 -15.39 3.66 6.40
C ASP A 87 -15.74 5.10 6.04
N ARG A 88 -16.79 5.32 5.25
CA ARG A 88 -17.20 6.67 4.79
C ARG A 88 -17.47 7.65 5.94
N LYS A 89 -17.79 7.14 7.13
CA LYS A 89 -18.08 7.96 8.33
C LYS A 89 -16.87 8.13 9.26
N THR A 90 -15.71 7.60 8.90
CA THR A 90 -14.50 7.71 9.72
C THR A 90 -14.05 9.17 9.84
N THR A 91 -13.73 9.55 11.08
CA THR A 91 -13.21 10.86 11.46
C THR A 91 -11.85 10.72 12.16
N GLU A 92 -11.34 11.82 12.71
CA GLU A 92 -10.11 11.79 13.51
C GLU A 92 -10.21 10.85 14.72
N THR A 93 -11.38 10.81 15.38
CA THR A 93 -11.56 10.12 16.67
C THR A 93 -12.51 8.94 16.63
N THR A 94 -13.12 8.64 15.49
CA THR A 94 -14.10 7.55 15.37
C THR A 94 -14.06 6.88 14.00
N GLY A 95 -14.43 5.59 13.96
CA GLY A 95 -14.58 4.81 12.73
C GLY A 95 -13.38 3.92 12.43
N SER A 96 -13.62 2.95 11.55
CA SER A 96 -12.61 1.96 11.16
C SER A 96 -11.75 2.47 10.02
N CYS A 97 -10.45 2.26 10.12
CA CYS A 97 -9.50 2.57 9.06
C CYS A 97 -8.34 1.56 9.02
N TYR A 98 -7.87 1.30 7.81
CA TYR A 98 -6.81 0.34 7.47
C TYR A 98 -5.70 1.08 6.76
N GLY A 99 -4.55 1.20 7.42
CA GLY A 99 -3.35 1.83 6.87
C GLY A 99 -2.46 0.82 6.17
N MET A 100 -1.94 1.18 5.00
CA MET A 100 -1.00 0.38 4.21
C MET A 100 0.18 1.25 3.79
N LEU A 101 1.38 0.90 4.24
CA LEU A 101 2.64 1.59 3.93
C LEU A 101 3.57 0.64 3.18
N PHE A 102 4.04 1.03 2.00
CA PHE A 102 5.02 0.27 1.22
C PHE A 102 6.43 0.74 1.55
N VAL A 103 7.24 -0.16 2.09
CA VAL A 103 8.61 0.12 2.53
C VAL A 103 9.57 0.05 1.33
N TYR A 104 9.47 1.07 0.47
CA TYR A 104 10.26 1.12 -0.75
C TYR A 104 10.45 2.56 -1.25
N SER A 105 11.68 2.90 -1.60
CA SER A 105 12.03 4.22 -2.13
C SER A 105 11.91 4.34 -3.65
N GLY A 106 11.63 3.25 -4.35
CA GLY A 106 11.51 3.21 -5.81
C GLY A 106 10.10 3.48 -6.32
N GLY A 107 9.85 3.15 -7.59
CA GLY A 107 8.53 3.24 -8.21
C GLY A 107 7.55 2.24 -7.60
N PHE A 108 6.39 2.72 -7.18
CA PHE A 108 5.36 1.92 -6.53
C PHE A 108 3.98 2.13 -7.15
N ARG A 109 3.08 1.20 -6.86
CA ARG A 109 1.69 1.23 -7.29
C ARG A 109 0.77 0.80 -6.14
N MET A 110 -0.27 1.58 -5.93
CA MET A 110 -1.36 1.32 -5.00
C MET A 110 -2.67 1.30 -5.77
N GLU A 111 -3.49 0.32 -5.52
CA GLU A 111 -4.76 0.11 -6.21
C GLU A 111 -5.87 -0.11 -5.19
N ALA A 112 -7.03 0.49 -5.42
CA ALA A 112 -8.28 0.14 -4.78
C ALA A 112 -9.32 -0.12 -5.86
N GLU A 113 -9.91 -1.30 -5.86
CA GLU A 113 -10.90 -1.73 -6.85
C GLU A 113 -12.17 -2.14 -6.14
N LYS A 114 -13.32 -1.66 -6.63
CA LYS A 114 -14.64 -2.14 -6.22
C LYS A 114 -15.25 -2.91 -7.38
N ASP A 115 -15.56 -4.18 -7.15
CA ASP A 115 -16.12 -5.08 -8.15
C ASP A 115 -17.65 -4.97 -8.28
N GLN A 116 -18.24 -5.75 -9.18
CA GLN A 116 -19.68 -5.80 -9.40
C GLN A 116 -20.50 -6.36 -8.23
N PHE A 117 -19.85 -6.99 -7.27
CA PHE A 117 -20.47 -7.53 -6.05
C PHE A 117 -20.31 -6.59 -4.84
N ASN A 118 -19.83 -5.37 -5.05
CA ASN A 118 -19.48 -4.38 -4.03
C ASN A 118 -18.36 -4.83 -3.08
N GLN A 119 -17.52 -5.76 -3.50
CA GLN A 119 -16.32 -6.13 -2.76
C GLN A 119 -15.18 -5.17 -3.12
N THR A 120 -14.41 -4.78 -2.12
CA THR A 120 -13.26 -3.88 -2.31
C THR A 120 -11.97 -4.66 -2.18
N ARG A 121 -11.09 -4.53 -3.17
CA ARG A 121 -9.74 -5.08 -3.15
C ARG A 121 -8.72 -3.96 -3.10
N ALA A 122 -7.80 -4.03 -2.15
CA ALA A 122 -6.66 -3.12 -2.05
C ALA A 122 -5.35 -3.85 -2.35
N ILE A 123 -4.54 -3.32 -3.26
CA ILE A 123 -3.25 -3.90 -3.64
C ILE A 123 -2.16 -2.85 -3.50
N MET A 124 -0.98 -3.27 -3.01
CA MET A 124 0.20 -2.44 -2.88
C MET A 124 1.45 -3.21 -3.29
N GLY A 125 2.28 -2.60 -4.14
CA GLY A 125 3.49 -3.24 -4.64
C GLY A 125 4.33 -2.36 -5.56
N LEU A 126 5.22 -3.00 -6.30
CA LEU A 126 6.07 -2.33 -7.28
C LEU A 126 5.25 -1.76 -8.43
N GLN A 127 5.75 -0.65 -9.01
CA GLN A 127 5.16 -0.11 -10.24
C GLN A 127 5.20 -1.16 -11.36
N SER A 128 4.01 -1.53 -11.85
CA SER A 128 3.88 -2.60 -12.85
C SER A 128 3.94 -2.12 -14.30
N GLU A 129 3.83 -0.80 -14.54
CA GLU A 129 3.92 -0.29 -15.90
C GLU A 129 5.32 -0.47 -16.48
N LYS A 130 5.42 -1.23 -17.56
CA LYS A 130 6.71 -1.64 -18.17
C LYS A 130 7.62 -2.47 -17.27
N PHE A 131 7.09 -2.97 -16.15
CA PHE A 131 7.82 -3.89 -15.30
C PHE A 131 7.89 -5.25 -15.97
N ARG A 132 9.09 -5.73 -16.23
CA ARG A 132 9.35 -7.06 -16.76
C ARG A 132 10.69 -7.55 -16.25
N TYR A 133 10.66 -8.27 -15.15
CA TYR A 133 11.85 -8.78 -14.50
C TYR A 133 12.10 -10.23 -14.92
N PRO A 134 13.23 -10.56 -15.57
CA PRO A 134 13.57 -11.93 -15.89
C PRO A 134 14.01 -12.67 -14.61
N LEU A 135 13.42 -13.83 -14.35
CA LEU A 135 13.74 -14.68 -13.21
C LEU A 135 14.24 -16.03 -13.76
N MET A 136 15.54 -16.30 -13.60
CA MET A 136 16.17 -17.53 -14.09
C MET A 136 15.81 -18.72 -13.20
N PRO A 137 15.98 -19.96 -13.68
CA PRO A 137 15.84 -21.15 -12.86
C PRO A 137 16.71 -21.07 -11.58
N GLY A 138 16.10 -21.31 -10.43
CA GLY A 138 16.77 -21.25 -9.12
C GLY A 138 16.87 -19.85 -8.50
N GLU A 139 16.60 -18.79 -9.25
CA GLU A 139 16.64 -17.42 -8.72
C GLU A 139 15.40 -17.09 -7.87
N GLU A 140 15.62 -16.15 -6.97
CA GLU A 140 14.58 -15.60 -6.09
C GLU A 140 14.42 -14.09 -6.31
N PHE A 141 13.18 -13.61 -6.25
CA PHE A 141 12.82 -12.20 -6.24
C PHE A 141 12.05 -11.88 -4.95
N ILE A 142 12.52 -10.90 -4.20
CA ILE A 142 11.87 -10.47 -2.98
C ILE A 142 11.15 -9.15 -3.25
N VAL A 143 9.83 -9.15 -3.08
CA VAL A 143 9.02 -7.92 -3.17
C VAL A 143 9.19 -7.15 -1.85
N PRO A 144 9.45 -5.82 -1.92
CA PRO A 144 9.57 -5.00 -0.73
C PRO A 144 8.37 -5.14 0.22
N GLU A 145 8.63 -4.94 1.49
CA GLU A 145 7.65 -5.17 2.56
C GLU A 145 6.52 -4.13 2.53
N THR A 146 5.32 -4.56 2.89
CA THR A 146 4.20 -3.68 3.22
C THR A 146 3.89 -3.78 4.70
N VAL A 147 3.75 -2.64 5.35
CA VAL A 147 3.28 -2.50 6.74
C VAL A 147 1.79 -2.26 6.71
N LEU A 148 1.05 -3.06 7.45
CA LEU A 148 -0.41 -3.02 7.58
C LEU A 148 -0.77 -2.69 9.02
N THR A 149 -1.72 -1.79 9.22
CA THR A 149 -2.25 -1.44 10.53
C THR A 149 -3.74 -1.19 10.47
N TYR A 150 -4.42 -1.36 11.59
CA TYR A 150 -5.85 -1.15 11.75
C TYR A 150 -6.15 -0.28 12.96
N SER A 151 -7.18 0.55 12.84
CA SER A 151 -7.73 1.29 13.96
C SER A 151 -9.26 1.30 13.88
N ALA A 152 -9.92 1.11 15.02
CA ALA A 152 -11.36 1.34 15.20
C ALA A 152 -11.64 2.73 15.79
N GLY A 153 -10.63 3.46 16.23
CA GLY A 153 -10.68 4.78 16.87
C GLY A 153 -10.35 5.94 15.95
N GLY A 154 -10.52 5.78 14.64
CA GLY A 154 -10.28 6.86 13.67
C GLY A 154 -8.81 7.05 13.31
N PHE A 155 -8.51 8.20 12.67
CA PHE A 155 -7.18 8.48 12.11
C PHE A 155 -6.14 8.81 13.17
N GLU A 156 -6.54 9.42 14.28
CA GLU A 156 -5.63 9.73 15.39
C GLU A 156 -4.99 8.45 15.92
N GLN A 157 -5.79 7.43 16.25
CA GLN A 157 -5.27 6.16 16.72
C GLN A 157 -4.44 5.44 15.65
N LEU A 158 -4.85 5.49 14.38
CA LEU A 158 -4.08 4.91 13.29
C LEU A 158 -2.68 5.53 13.20
N SER A 159 -2.57 6.84 13.38
CA SER A 159 -1.29 7.55 13.37
C SER A 159 -0.39 7.18 14.54
N HIS A 160 -0.97 6.86 15.68
CA HIS A 160 -0.22 6.37 16.85
C HIS A 160 0.31 4.95 16.67
N ASN A 161 -0.41 4.10 15.93
CA ASN A 161 0.03 2.74 15.62
C ASN A 161 1.25 2.73 14.69
N LEU A 162 1.43 3.77 13.87
CA LEU A 162 2.58 3.90 12.98
C LEU A 162 3.70 4.67 13.70
N PRO A 163 4.72 4.00 14.24
CA PRO A 163 5.81 4.68 14.94
C PRO A 163 6.44 5.74 14.05
N THR A 164 6.73 6.89 14.62
CA THR A 164 7.35 8.03 13.90
C THR A 164 8.66 7.61 13.23
N SER A 165 9.38 6.64 13.80
CA SER A 165 10.59 6.05 13.20
C SER A 165 10.30 5.33 11.88
N LEU A 166 9.24 4.51 11.79
CA LEU A 166 8.86 3.83 10.55
C LEU A 166 8.42 4.83 9.48
N LEU A 167 7.73 5.89 9.87
CA LEU A 167 7.34 6.97 8.97
C LEU A 167 8.56 7.84 8.59
N ALA A 168 9.46 8.12 9.53
CA ALA A 168 10.64 8.93 9.29
C ALA A 168 11.69 8.21 8.43
N ASP A 169 11.98 6.93 8.73
CA ASP A 169 13.00 6.15 8.02
C ASP A 169 12.59 5.79 6.59
N ASN A 170 11.28 5.66 6.34
CA ASN A 170 10.74 5.32 5.00
C ASN A 170 10.19 6.53 4.24
N LEU A 171 10.05 7.68 4.90
CA LEU A 171 9.62 8.94 4.32
C LEU A 171 10.72 10.02 4.44
N GLN A 172 11.94 9.64 4.76
CA GLN A 172 13.10 10.53 4.66
C GLN A 172 13.36 10.86 3.19
N PHE A 173 13.08 12.08 2.87
CA PHE A 173 13.41 12.73 1.62
C PHE A 173 14.33 13.92 1.91
#